data_e8095d99c72a1607720010f406b84cd2
#
_entry.id   e8095d99c72a1607720010f406b84cd2
#
_cell.length_a   1.000
_cell.length_b   1.000
_cell.length_c   1.000
_cell.angle_alpha   90.00
_cell.angle_beta   90.00
_cell.angle_gamma   90.00
#
_symmetry.space_group_name_H-M   'P 1'
#
loop_
_entity.id
_entity.type
_entity.pdbx_description
1 polymer ?
#
loop_
_entity_poly.entity_id
_entity_poly.type
_entity_poly.pdbx_seq_one_letter_code
_entity_poly.pdbx_strand_id
1 'polypeptide(L)'
;SAAGLRKTILDTNRRIRRAISRGDQNTSLIVFYSGHADSGGLHMRGSNLSFTELEDLVEASPAKVRVLILDSCRSGGVTRVKGASPAENFTISARNKVEAEGLAVITSSSAWEDSHESDRLRGSFFSHHLLSGLRGAADHNRDATVTLNEVYSYAYQQTLRSSGQTQSLQH
;
A
#
# COMPACT_ATOMS: atom_id res chain seq x y z
N SER A 1 17.17 5.75 -4.70
CA SER A 1 17.41 6.76 -3.64
C SER A 1 16.16 7.59 -3.38
N ALA A 2 16.03 8.16 -2.18
CA ALA A 2 14.92 9.04 -1.81
C ALA A 2 14.79 10.25 -2.76
N ALA A 3 15.90 10.87 -3.17
CA ALA A 3 15.88 11.96 -4.14
C ALA A 3 15.30 11.53 -5.49
N GLY A 4 15.63 10.31 -5.94
CA GLY A 4 15.06 9.74 -7.17
C GLY A 4 13.56 9.54 -7.08
N LEU A 5 13.05 9.02 -5.96
CA LEU A 5 11.62 8.83 -5.75
C LEU A 5 10.88 10.17 -5.70
N ARG A 6 11.39 11.16 -4.94
CA ARG A 6 10.84 12.53 -4.92
C ARG A 6 10.70 13.09 -6.33
N LYS A 7 11.79 13.03 -7.09
CA LYS A 7 11.79 13.50 -8.48
C LYS A 7 10.74 12.80 -9.32
N THR A 8 10.66 11.46 -9.22
CA THR A 8 9.69 10.67 -10.00
C THR A 8 8.25 11.05 -9.67
N ILE A 9 7.90 11.20 -8.38
CA ILE A 9 6.55 11.61 -7.97
C ILE A 9 6.25 13.02 -8.50
N LEU A 10 7.17 13.97 -8.36
CA LEU A 10 6.98 15.34 -8.84
C LEU A 10 6.84 15.41 -10.37
N ASP A 11 7.62 14.61 -11.11
CA ASP A 11 7.52 14.53 -12.57
C ASP A 11 6.18 13.91 -13.00
N THR A 12 5.73 12.88 -12.28
CA THR A 12 4.43 12.25 -12.51
C THR A 12 3.30 13.23 -12.23
N ASN A 13 3.36 13.99 -11.14
CA ASN A 13 2.38 15.02 -10.81
C ASN A 13 2.31 16.12 -11.89
N ARG A 14 3.45 16.48 -12.50
CA ARG A 14 3.45 17.40 -13.65
C ARG A 14 2.75 16.80 -14.87
N ARG A 15 2.94 15.52 -15.14
CA ARG A 15 2.25 14.81 -16.24
C ARG A 15 0.74 14.75 -15.99
N ILE A 16 0.32 14.45 -14.75
CA ILE A 16 -1.10 14.42 -14.38
C ILE A 16 -1.74 15.80 -14.57
N ARG A 17 -1.10 16.88 -14.11
CA ARG A 17 -1.62 18.25 -14.33
C ARG A 17 -1.82 18.55 -15.81
N ARG A 18 -0.89 18.13 -16.67
CA ARG A 18 -1.02 18.29 -18.13
C ARG A 18 -2.17 17.48 -18.72
N ALA A 19 -2.42 16.28 -18.20
CA ALA A 19 -3.56 15.45 -18.61
C ALA A 19 -4.88 16.14 -18.23
N ILE A 20 -4.98 16.59 -17.00
CA ILE A 20 -6.15 17.32 -16.49
C ILE A 20 -6.41 18.60 -17.32
N SER A 21 -5.36 19.38 -17.65
CA SER A 21 -5.51 20.58 -18.49
C SER A 21 -5.95 20.29 -19.92
N ARG A 22 -5.85 19.04 -20.36
CA ARG A 22 -6.36 18.57 -21.67
C ARG A 22 -7.77 17.97 -21.58
N GLY A 23 -8.40 18.00 -20.40
CA GLY A 23 -9.77 17.51 -20.18
C GLY A 23 -9.85 16.10 -19.59
N ASP A 24 -8.74 15.46 -19.28
CA ASP A 24 -8.75 14.13 -18.64
C ASP A 24 -9.14 14.28 -17.16
N GLN A 25 -10.35 13.83 -16.83
CA GLN A 25 -10.88 13.87 -15.46
C GLN A 25 -10.61 12.58 -14.67
N ASN A 26 -10.16 11.49 -15.33
CA ASN A 26 -9.97 10.18 -14.72
C ASN A 26 -8.48 9.89 -14.53
N THR A 27 -7.87 10.62 -13.61
CA THR A 27 -6.45 10.48 -13.29
C THR A 27 -6.24 9.75 -11.97
N SER A 28 -5.24 8.86 -11.93
CA SER A 28 -4.83 8.17 -10.71
C SER A 28 -3.32 8.19 -10.54
N LEU A 29 -2.88 8.26 -9.28
CA LEU A 29 -1.49 8.06 -8.87
C LEU A 29 -1.43 6.84 -7.97
N ILE A 30 -0.67 5.82 -8.38
CA ILE A 30 -0.37 4.66 -7.55
C ILE A 30 1.12 4.67 -7.25
N VAL A 31 1.46 4.69 -5.97
CA VAL A 31 2.83 4.55 -5.48
C VAL A 31 2.94 3.24 -4.73
N PHE A 32 3.82 2.37 -5.21
CA PHE A 32 4.12 1.09 -4.58
C PHE A 32 5.58 1.07 -4.12
N TYR A 33 5.79 0.69 -2.86
CA TYR A 33 7.11 0.45 -2.31
C TYR A 33 7.16 -0.94 -1.69
N SER A 34 8.19 -1.70 -2.02
CA SER A 34 8.55 -2.94 -1.35
C SER A 34 10.02 -2.89 -0.96
N GLY A 35 10.32 -3.08 0.32
CA GLY A 35 11.69 -2.98 0.83
C GLY A 35 11.77 -2.72 2.33
N HIS A 36 12.97 -2.37 2.78
CA HIS A 36 13.20 -2.13 4.20
C HIS A 36 12.66 -0.78 4.66
N ALA A 37 12.03 -0.77 5.82
CA ALA A 37 11.58 0.43 6.51
C ALA A 37 11.72 0.24 8.03
N ASP A 38 11.77 1.36 8.75
CA ASP A 38 11.71 1.41 10.21
C ASP A 38 10.77 2.53 10.68
N SER A 39 10.82 2.89 11.95
CA SER A 39 10.00 3.99 12.49
C SER A 39 10.35 5.37 11.90
N GLY A 40 11.51 5.52 11.27
CA GLY A 40 11.98 6.76 10.64
C GLY A 40 11.58 6.87 9.17
N GLY A 41 11.20 5.78 8.52
CA GLY A 41 10.77 5.80 7.12
C GLY A 41 11.35 4.68 6.25
N LEU A 42 11.29 4.90 4.95
CA LEU A 42 11.73 3.97 3.91
C LEU A 42 13.25 4.05 3.69
N HIS A 43 13.91 2.90 3.65
CA HIS A 43 15.35 2.80 3.41
C HIS A 43 15.63 2.58 1.92
N MET A 44 16.34 3.53 1.28
CA MET A 44 16.58 3.52 -0.16
C MET A 44 18.06 3.73 -0.50
N ARG A 45 18.83 2.66 -0.62
CA ARG A 45 20.23 2.71 -1.12
C ARG A 45 21.01 3.91 -0.56
N GLY A 46 21.22 3.94 0.76
CA GLY A 46 22.00 4.98 1.45
C GLY A 46 21.26 6.31 1.66
N SER A 47 19.96 6.34 1.50
CA SER A 47 19.12 7.50 1.79
C SER A 47 17.78 7.07 2.36
N ASN A 48 17.19 7.88 3.24
CA ASN A 48 15.91 7.61 3.85
C ASN A 48 14.86 8.62 3.40
N LEU A 49 13.60 8.18 3.32
CA LEU A 49 12.44 9.00 3.08
C LEU A 49 11.44 8.75 4.20
N SER A 50 11.09 9.79 4.96
CA SER A 50 10.11 9.62 6.03
C SER A 50 8.72 9.30 5.46
N PHE A 51 7.91 8.59 6.26
CA PHE A 51 6.53 8.29 5.87
C PHE A 51 5.70 9.56 5.68
N THR A 52 5.85 10.53 6.58
CA THR A 52 5.15 11.82 6.47
C THR A 52 5.48 12.53 5.15
N GLU A 53 6.78 12.60 4.80
CA GLU A 53 7.19 13.22 3.55
C GLU A 53 6.63 12.47 2.33
N LEU A 54 6.59 11.14 2.37
CA LEU A 54 6.01 10.35 1.29
C LEU A 54 4.51 10.58 1.17
N GLU A 55 3.78 10.60 2.29
CA GLU A 55 2.35 10.92 2.31
C GLU A 55 2.10 12.31 1.75
N ASP A 56 2.83 13.33 2.20
CA ASP A 56 2.72 14.70 1.71
C ASP A 56 2.92 14.79 0.19
N LEU A 57 3.93 14.08 -0.33
CA LEU A 57 4.20 14.04 -1.77
C LEU A 57 3.07 13.41 -2.59
N VAL A 58 2.45 12.38 -2.05
CA VAL A 58 1.32 11.67 -2.68
C VAL A 58 0.04 12.51 -2.54
N GLU A 59 -0.19 13.08 -1.36
CA GLU A 59 -1.37 13.91 -1.08
C GLU A 59 -1.37 15.20 -1.91
N ALA A 60 -0.20 15.78 -2.16
CA ALA A 60 -0.04 16.94 -3.04
C ALA A 60 -0.26 16.63 -4.53
N SER A 61 -0.53 15.38 -4.89
CA SER A 61 -0.82 15.02 -6.28
C SER A 61 -2.19 15.56 -6.71
N PRO A 62 -2.28 16.12 -7.92
CA PRO A 62 -3.55 16.54 -8.49
C PRO A 62 -4.41 15.38 -9.01
N ALA A 63 -3.96 14.13 -8.86
CA ALA A 63 -4.72 12.96 -9.27
C ALA A 63 -6.02 12.85 -8.48
N LYS A 64 -7.11 12.48 -9.17
CA LYS A 64 -8.42 12.26 -8.55
C LYS A 64 -8.36 11.12 -7.52
N VAL A 65 -7.69 10.03 -7.87
CA VAL A 65 -7.46 8.88 -6.98
C VAL A 65 -5.97 8.73 -6.70
N ARG A 66 -5.62 8.60 -5.43
CA ARG A 66 -4.23 8.38 -4.99
C ARG A 66 -4.18 7.12 -4.13
N VAL A 67 -3.27 6.22 -4.47
CA VAL A 67 -3.09 4.97 -3.73
C VAL A 67 -1.62 4.84 -3.36
N LEU A 68 -1.35 4.72 -2.08
CA LEU A 68 -0.03 4.43 -1.53
C LEU A 68 -0.02 3.01 -0.97
N ILE A 69 0.85 2.16 -1.50
CA ILE A 69 0.98 0.77 -1.09
C ILE A 69 2.39 0.58 -0.55
N LEU A 70 2.50 0.19 0.72
CA LEU A 70 3.77 -0.02 1.41
C LEU A 70 3.87 -1.47 1.86
N ASP A 71 4.76 -2.20 1.22
CA ASP A 71 5.11 -3.57 1.56
C ASP A 71 6.49 -3.59 2.20
N SER A 72 6.51 -3.38 3.52
CA SER A 72 7.76 -3.25 4.26
C SER A 72 7.60 -3.61 5.72
N CYS A 73 8.64 -4.21 6.31
CA CYS A 73 8.72 -4.45 7.74
C CYS A 73 8.56 -3.11 8.49
N ARG A 74 7.73 -3.08 9.56
CA ARG A 74 7.49 -1.91 10.41
C ARG A 74 6.84 -0.68 9.75
N SER A 75 6.18 -0.81 8.60
CA SER A 75 5.38 0.28 8.01
C SER A 75 4.19 0.72 8.89
N GLY A 76 3.91 0.03 9.98
CA GLY A 76 2.91 0.41 10.98
C GLY A 76 3.12 1.80 11.63
N GLY A 77 4.25 2.48 11.37
CA GLY A 77 4.47 3.88 11.76
C GLY A 77 3.55 4.87 11.03
N VAL A 78 3.11 4.55 9.82
CA VAL A 78 2.20 5.37 9.00
C VAL A 78 0.78 5.39 9.58
N THR A 79 0.41 4.36 10.34
CA THR A 79 -0.95 4.23 10.91
C THR A 79 -1.13 4.91 12.27
N ARG A 80 -0.07 5.51 12.84
CA ARG A 80 -0.09 6.16 14.16
C ARG A 80 -0.68 7.57 14.16
N VAL A 81 -1.56 7.92 13.26
CA VAL A 81 -2.28 9.20 13.34
C VAL A 81 -3.50 9.04 14.23
N LYS A 82 -3.41 9.66 15.42
CA LYS A 82 -4.47 9.95 16.41
C LYS A 82 -5.71 9.04 16.40
N GLY A 83 -5.72 8.05 17.27
CA GLY A 83 -6.94 7.34 17.67
C GLY A 83 -7.03 5.86 17.27
N ALA A 84 -5.98 5.26 16.71
CA ALA A 84 -5.96 3.82 16.46
C ALA A 84 -5.30 3.08 17.62
N SER A 85 -5.98 2.08 18.16
CA SER A 85 -5.41 1.12 19.10
C SER A 85 -4.37 0.24 18.41
N PRO A 86 -3.30 -0.20 19.11
CA PRO A 86 -2.33 -1.12 18.54
C PRO A 86 -3.03 -2.44 18.20
N ALA A 87 -3.07 -2.83 16.93
CA ALA A 87 -3.48 -4.17 16.55
C ALA A 87 -2.28 -5.11 16.66
N GLU A 88 -2.48 -6.22 17.34
CA GLU A 88 -1.48 -7.25 17.53
C GLU A 88 -1.20 -7.99 16.22
N ASN A 89 0.09 -8.18 15.91
CA ASN A 89 0.71 -9.18 15.04
C ASN A 89 0.60 -9.13 13.51
N PHE A 90 -0.34 -8.51 12.89
CA PHE A 90 -0.36 -8.23 11.46
C PHE A 90 -1.36 -7.10 11.19
N THR A 91 -0.89 -5.95 10.79
CA THR A 91 -1.80 -4.83 10.55
C THR A 91 -1.68 -4.41 9.10
N ILE A 92 -2.75 -4.61 8.36
CA ILE A 92 -3.01 -3.89 7.13
C ILE A 92 -3.98 -2.78 7.50
N SER A 93 -3.59 -1.54 7.33
CA SER A 93 -4.48 -0.41 7.57
C SER A 93 -4.86 0.20 6.25
N ALA A 94 -6.16 0.30 6.00
CA ALA A 94 -6.69 1.10 4.91
C ALA A 94 -7.30 2.38 5.50
N ARG A 95 -6.72 3.53 5.19
CA ARG A 95 -7.38 4.82 5.45
C ARG A 95 -8.24 5.14 4.24
N ASN A 96 -9.53 4.94 4.39
CA ASN A 96 -10.50 5.39 3.40
C ASN A 96 -11.04 6.76 3.81
N LYS A 97 -10.64 7.78 3.06
CA LYS A 97 -11.40 9.00 2.94
C LYS A 97 -11.96 9.00 1.52
N VAL A 98 -12.90 8.08 1.28
CA VAL A 98 -13.41 7.84 -0.08
C VAL A 98 -14.85 8.28 -0.16
N GLU A 99 -15.01 9.52 -0.56
CA GLU A 99 -16.02 9.84 -1.56
C GLU A 99 -15.22 10.06 -2.86
N ALA A 100 -15.43 9.27 -3.92
CA ALA A 100 -14.90 9.39 -5.29
C ALA A 100 -13.55 10.08 -5.57
N GLU A 101 -12.99 10.82 -4.62
CA GLU A 101 -11.73 11.55 -4.65
C GLU A 101 -11.02 11.37 -3.31
N GLY A 102 -9.78 10.83 -3.30
CA GLY A 102 -9.12 10.64 -2.02
C GLY A 102 -7.75 9.94 -2.10
N LEU A 103 -7.15 9.81 -0.93
CA LEU A 103 -5.94 9.05 -0.69
C LEU A 103 -6.30 7.75 0.04
N ALA A 104 -5.93 6.61 -0.53
CA ALA A 104 -5.94 5.32 0.14
C ALA A 104 -4.49 4.91 0.47
N VAL A 105 -4.23 4.53 1.71
CA VAL A 105 -2.94 3.99 2.14
C VAL A 105 -3.15 2.54 2.55
N ILE A 106 -2.41 1.64 1.90
CA ILE A 106 -2.39 0.21 2.21
C ILE A 106 -0.99 -0.13 2.70
N THR A 107 -0.89 -0.63 3.93
CA THR A 107 0.39 -1.05 4.48
C THR A 107 0.33 -2.53 4.83
N SER A 108 1.37 -3.28 4.47
CA SER A 108 1.66 -4.56 5.11
C SER A 108 2.69 -4.31 6.21
N SER A 109 2.41 -4.74 7.41
CA SER A 109 3.42 -4.81 8.46
C SER A 109 3.27 -6.15 9.16
N SER A 110 4.33 -6.94 9.17
CA SER A 110 4.43 -8.07 10.08
C SER A 110 5.47 -7.75 11.14
N ALA A 111 5.10 -7.93 12.40
CA ALA A 111 6.03 -7.78 13.52
C ALA A 111 7.07 -8.92 13.59
N TRP A 112 6.96 -9.94 12.72
CA TRP A 112 7.68 -11.22 12.79
C TRP A 112 8.40 -11.61 11.50
N GLU A 113 8.51 -10.72 10.52
CA GLU A 113 9.14 -11.06 9.24
C GLU A 113 10.65 -10.85 9.20
N ASP A 114 11.39 -11.63 9.94
CA ASP A 114 12.77 -11.97 9.56
C ASP A 114 12.83 -13.22 8.66
N SER A 115 11.69 -13.84 8.29
CA SER A 115 11.76 -15.17 7.66
C SER A 115 10.70 -15.54 6.62
N HIS A 116 9.87 -14.61 6.15
CA HIS A 116 8.82 -14.95 5.18
C HIS A 116 8.94 -14.26 3.81
N GLU A 117 10.14 -13.90 3.41
CA GLU A 117 10.45 -13.80 1.98
C GLU A 117 10.50 -15.23 1.43
N SER A 118 9.49 -15.63 0.68
CA SER A 118 9.53 -16.89 -0.02
C SER A 118 10.51 -16.77 -1.18
N ASP A 119 11.67 -17.42 -1.11
CA ASP A 119 12.60 -17.59 -2.25
C ASP A 119 11.88 -18.08 -3.50
N ARG A 120 10.78 -18.80 -3.31
CA ARG A 120 9.92 -19.32 -4.38
C ARG A 120 9.06 -18.25 -5.05
N LEU A 121 8.66 -17.20 -4.32
CA LEU A 121 7.81 -16.12 -4.83
C LEU A 121 8.63 -14.92 -5.32
N ARG A 122 9.93 -14.84 -5.00
CA ARG A 122 10.80 -13.69 -5.26
C ARG A 122 10.21 -12.35 -4.77
N GLY A 123 9.47 -12.38 -3.66
CA GLY A 123 8.80 -11.23 -3.07
C GLY A 123 7.98 -11.61 -1.85
N SER A 124 7.33 -10.65 -1.25
CA SER A 124 6.49 -10.89 -0.09
C SER A 124 5.18 -11.60 -0.46
N PHE A 125 4.63 -12.36 0.49
CA PHE A 125 3.28 -12.95 0.34
C PHE A 125 2.22 -11.87 0.10
N PHE A 126 2.34 -10.74 0.79
CA PHE A 126 1.40 -9.63 0.62
C PHE A 126 1.39 -9.10 -0.82
N SER A 127 2.56 -8.75 -1.37
CA SER A 127 2.66 -8.28 -2.76
C SER A 127 2.13 -9.30 -3.76
N HIS A 128 2.43 -10.59 -3.55
CA HIS A 128 1.92 -11.66 -4.40
C HIS A 128 0.38 -11.71 -4.40
N HIS A 129 -0.23 -11.71 -3.22
CA HIS A 129 -1.68 -11.78 -3.09
C HIS A 129 -2.37 -10.49 -3.54
N LEU A 130 -1.76 -9.33 -3.29
CA LEU A 130 -2.25 -8.05 -3.79
C LEU A 130 -2.34 -8.05 -5.32
N LEU A 131 -1.28 -8.47 -6.00
CA LEU A 131 -1.26 -8.58 -7.46
C LEU A 131 -2.26 -9.61 -8.00
N SER A 132 -2.42 -10.74 -7.31
CA SER A 132 -3.42 -11.75 -7.67
C SER A 132 -4.84 -11.19 -7.54
N GLY A 133 -5.10 -10.47 -6.45
CA GLY A 133 -6.38 -9.80 -6.22
C GLY A 133 -6.72 -8.79 -7.31
N LEU A 134 -5.75 -7.92 -7.66
CA LEU A 134 -5.90 -6.92 -8.72
C LEU A 134 -6.14 -7.55 -10.11
N ARG A 135 -5.70 -8.78 -10.33
CA ARG A 135 -5.95 -9.54 -11.57
C ARG A 135 -7.30 -10.26 -11.61
N GLY A 136 -8.16 -10.00 -10.62
CA GLY A 136 -9.52 -10.53 -10.58
C GLY A 136 -9.78 -11.57 -9.49
N ALA A 137 -8.75 -12.11 -8.83
CA ALA A 137 -8.96 -13.10 -7.76
C ALA A 137 -9.71 -12.53 -6.54
N ALA A 138 -9.78 -11.21 -6.41
CA ALA A 138 -10.49 -10.51 -5.35
C ALA A 138 -11.96 -10.20 -5.69
N ASP A 139 -12.40 -10.44 -6.91
CA ASP A 139 -13.81 -10.22 -7.32
C ASP A 139 -14.72 -11.28 -6.67
N HIS A 140 -15.14 -11.01 -5.44
CA HIS A 140 -15.92 -11.94 -4.63
C HIS A 140 -17.40 -11.93 -5.02
N ASN A 141 -17.91 -10.79 -5.45
CA ASN A 141 -19.32 -10.60 -5.82
C ASN A 141 -19.57 -10.96 -7.30
N ARG A 142 -18.51 -11.19 -8.09
CA ARG A 142 -18.54 -11.57 -9.50
C ARG A 142 -19.22 -10.53 -10.38
N ASP A 143 -19.04 -9.24 -10.05
CA ASP A 143 -19.56 -8.14 -10.84
C ASP A 143 -18.59 -7.68 -11.94
N ALA A 144 -17.48 -8.40 -12.14
CA ALA A 144 -16.38 -8.09 -13.04
C ALA A 144 -15.65 -6.77 -12.72
N THR A 145 -15.82 -6.26 -11.49
CA THR A 145 -15.13 -5.08 -10.99
C THR A 145 -14.39 -5.42 -9.70
N VAL A 146 -13.13 -5.09 -9.64
CA VAL A 146 -12.33 -5.31 -8.43
C VAL A 146 -12.19 -3.99 -7.67
N THR A 147 -12.86 -3.89 -6.55
CA THR A 147 -12.79 -2.72 -5.67
C THR A 147 -11.55 -2.76 -4.78
N LEU A 148 -11.14 -1.61 -4.26
CA LEU A 148 -10.01 -1.52 -3.34
C LEU A 148 -10.24 -2.33 -2.05
N ASN A 149 -11.47 -2.35 -1.54
CA ASN A 149 -11.85 -3.13 -0.36
C ASN A 149 -11.75 -4.64 -0.61
N GLU A 150 -12.14 -5.10 -1.78
CA GLU A 150 -12.01 -6.51 -2.16
C GLU A 150 -10.55 -6.93 -2.28
N VAL A 151 -9.73 -6.12 -2.96
CA VAL A 151 -8.28 -6.36 -3.06
C VAL A 151 -7.64 -6.42 -1.69
N TYR A 152 -7.97 -5.45 -0.83
CA TYR A 152 -7.47 -5.39 0.53
C TYR A 152 -7.84 -6.64 1.33
N SER A 153 -9.13 -6.99 1.37
CA SER A 153 -9.65 -8.14 2.12
C SER A 153 -9.03 -9.45 1.61
N TYR A 154 -8.92 -9.59 0.29
CA TYR A 154 -8.30 -10.75 -0.34
C TYR A 154 -6.82 -10.87 0.04
N ALA A 155 -6.04 -9.80 -0.18
CA ALA A 155 -4.61 -9.79 0.12
C ALA A 155 -4.34 -10.10 1.60
N TYR A 156 -5.13 -9.51 2.50
CA TYR A 156 -5.05 -9.76 3.94
C TYR A 156 -5.27 -11.23 4.29
N GLN A 157 -6.41 -11.78 3.89
CA GLN A 157 -6.78 -13.16 4.22
C GLN A 157 -5.79 -14.18 3.64
N GLN A 158 -5.35 -13.98 2.38
CA GLN A 158 -4.43 -14.89 1.75
C GLN A 158 -3.01 -14.79 2.35
N THR A 159 -2.58 -13.61 2.74
CA THR A 159 -1.29 -13.43 3.42
C THR A 159 -1.29 -14.13 4.77
N LEU A 160 -2.34 -13.98 5.58
CA LEU A 160 -2.48 -14.69 6.85
C LEU A 160 -2.41 -16.21 6.66
N ARG A 161 -3.13 -16.76 5.67
CA ARG A 161 -3.10 -18.19 5.36
C ARG A 161 -1.71 -18.67 4.95
N SER A 162 -1.02 -17.89 4.13
CA SER A 162 0.30 -18.25 3.61
C SER A 162 1.42 -18.14 4.66
N SER A 163 1.27 -17.25 5.64
CA SER A 163 2.21 -17.08 6.75
C SER A 163 2.06 -18.14 7.85
N GLY A 164 1.14 -19.11 7.71
CA GLY A 164 0.88 -20.14 8.72
C GLY A 164 0.15 -19.63 9.96
N GLN A 165 -0.25 -18.37 9.99
CA GLN A 165 -1.07 -17.80 11.05
C GLN A 165 -2.56 -18.05 10.78
N THR A 166 -2.96 -19.29 10.61
CA THR A 166 -4.35 -19.68 10.69
C THR A 166 -4.77 -19.53 12.15
N GLN A 167 -5.48 -18.45 12.47
CA GLN A 167 -6.28 -18.44 13.68
C GLN A 167 -7.26 -19.60 13.57
N SER A 168 -7.08 -20.60 14.40
CA SER A 168 -8.13 -21.55 14.72
C SER A 168 -9.28 -20.72 15.31
N LEU A 169 -10.31 -20.49 14.53
CA LEU A 169 -11.61 -20.11 15.05
C LEU A 169 -12.06 -21.25 15.94
N GLN A 170 -11.75 -21.15 17.22
CA GLN A 170 -12.42 -21.98 18.22
C GLN A 170 -13.85 -21.41 18.36
N HIS A 171 -14.78 -22.29 18.04
CA HIS A 171 -16.20 -22.13 18.29
C HIS A 171 -16.50 -21.93 19.77
#